data_0a2ac1534fe31fba35993efceac87339
#
_entry.id   0a2ac1534fe31fba35993efceac87339
#
_cell.length_a   1.000
_cell.length_b   1.000
_cell.length_c   1.000
_cell.angle_alpha   90.00
_cell.angle_beta   90.00
_cell.angle_gamma   90.00
#
_symmetry.space_group_name_H-M   'P 1'
#
loop_
_entity.id
_entity.type
_entity.pdbx_description
1 polymer ?
#
loop_
_entity_poly.entity_id
_entity_poly.type
_entity_poly.pdbx_seq_one_letter_code
_entity_poly.pdbx_strand_id
1 'polypeptide(L)'
;MSVRKYGAAYQGSKSKIANDIISLLPARKYLIDAFSGGGALAHCALESGKFEHIIANDLQTKEILEAHFLWTPEQHLDFQKKWIAKEEFEKTDSLYIKTCWSFSNNRKAYIYSKDCYEYKRLLHNAICFRNYKEFEDYCGIDLSEIDSYDNLNERRKAARRAILKALKPYSFKEPINSNTHIPKEIYDAILGGNKDWRNLQSIEATKQGKGLVSIISSENLERTKYSKNVESLIQQENLLRSKSITASNISITSVSYDEIDLPDPSETVIICDPPYRNTQGYQIEFDNDKFEQWCIDKAKEGYEVFVCEYNIKNPAFEEVWSKKVINTGGGNKNQKRSIEKLYHVK
;
A
#
# COMPACT_ATOMS: atom_id res chain seq x y z
N MET A 1 9.51 -2.98 -19.02
CA MET A 1 8.43 -2.02 -18.66
C MET A 1 8.11 -2.20 -17.19
N SER A 2 8.18 -1.16 -16.36
CA SER A 2 7.76 -1.23 -14.96
C SER A 2 6.24 -1.45 -14.93
N VAL A 3 5.80 -2.48 -14.22
CA VAL A 3 4.36 -2.72 -14.04
C VAL A 3 3.78 -1.52 -13.29
N ARG A 4 2.89 -0.77 -13.93
CA ARG A 4 2.21 0.37 -13.33
C ARG A 4 1.39 -0.12 -12.15
N LYS A 5 1.51 0.52 -10.98
CA LYS A 5 0.76 0.16 -9.78
C LYS A 5 -0.45 1.06 -9.66
N TYR A 6 -1.62 0.46 -9.68
CA TYR A 6 -2.89 1.12 -9.40
C TYR A 6 -3.30 0.94 -7.94
N GLY A 7 -4.02 1.93 -7.43
CA GLY A 7 -4.62 1.88 -6.11
C GLY A 7 -3.63 1.87 -4.97
N ALA A 8 -4.20 1.72 -3.82
CA ALA A 8 -3.56 1.65 -2.53
C ALA A 8 -2.95 0.25 -2.26
N ALA A 9 -1.86 0.10 -1.43
CA ALA A 9 -1.34 -1.21 -1.01
C ALA A 9 -2.34 -1.91 -0.10
N TYR A 10 -3.00 -2.90 -0.62
CA TYR A 10 -4.06 -3.63 0.03
C TYR A 10 -3.90 -5.13 -0.21
N GLN A 11 -4.25 -5.95 0.78
CA GLN A 11 -4.25 -7.40 0.60
C GLN A 11 -5.35 -7.77 -0.40
N GLY A 12 -5.04 -8.56 -1.42
CA GLY A 12 -5.98 -8.90 -2.50
C GLY A 12 -6.04 -7.89 -3.64
N SER A 13 -5.24 -6.80 -3.60
CA SER A 13 -5.27 -5.75 -4.63
C SER A 13 -5.11 -6.28 -6.05
N LYS A 14 -6.01 -5.87 -6.95
CA LYS A 14 -6.00 -6.18 -8.39
C LYS A 14 -5.01 -5.33 -9.20
N SER A 15 -4.12 -4.57 -8.55
CA SER A 15 -3.18 -3.62 -9.18
C SER A 15 -2.39 -4.18 -10.38
N LYS A 16 -2.09 -5.49 -10.40
CA LYS A 16 -1.33 -6.15 -11.47
C LYS A 16 -2.18 -6.50 -12.70
N ILE A 17 -3.49 -6.59 -12.53
CA ILE A 17 -4.43 -7.05 -13.56
C ILE A 17 -5.54 -6.02 -13.83
N ALA A 18 -5.53 -4.88 -13.13
CA ALA A 18 -6.57 -3.86 -13.27
C ALA A 18 -6.73 -3.39 -14.73
N ASN A 19 -5.61 -3.18 -15.44
CA ASN A 19 -5.67 -2.75 -16.84
C ASN A 19 -6.29 -3.82 -17.75
N ASP A 20 -6.00 -5.10 -17.51
CA ASP A 20 -6.60 -6.19 -18.27
C ASP A 20 -8.13 -6.21 -18.06
N ILE A 21 -8.56 -6.10 -16.79
CA ILE A 21 -9.98 -6.09 -16.42
C ILE A 21 -10.70 -4.87 -17.00
N ILE A 22 -10.21 -3.66 -16.74
CA ILE A 22 -10.86 -2.41 -17.18
C ILE A 22 -10.93 -2.33 -18.71
N SER A 23 -9.96 -2.90 -19.43
CA SER A 23 -9.99 -2.92 -20.90
C SER A 23 -11.17 -3.72 -21.47
N LEU A 24 -11.62 -4.75 -20.76
CA LEU A 24 -12.72 -5.64 -21.15
C LEU A 24 -14.11 -5.06 -20.86
N LEU A 25 -14.22 -4.16 -19.89
CA LEU A 25 -15.51 -3.55 -19.56
C LEU A 25 -16.01 -2.65 -20.70
N PRO A 26 -17.32 -2.62 -21.00
CA PRO A 26 -17.87 -1.67 -21.95
C PRO A 26 -17.71 -0.23 -21.46
N ALA A 27 -17.59 0.71 -22.40
CA ALA A 27 -17.63 2.13 -22.05
C ALA A 27 -19.06 2.54 -21.68
N ARG A 28 -19.22 3.18 -20.53
CA ARG A 28 -20.48 3.70 -20.01
C ARG A 28 -20.23 5.01 -19.27
N LYS A 29 -21.27 5.71 -18.87
CA LYS A 29 -21.15 6.93 -18.08
C LYS A 29 -20.66 6.64 -16.66
N TYR A 30 -21.17 5.58 -16.04
CA TYR A 30 -20.85 5.22 -14.64
C TYR A 30 -20.12 3.89 -14.54
N LEU A 31 -19.12 3.83 -13.65
CA LEU A 31 -18.55 2.59 -13.13
C LEU A 31 -18.80 2.52 -11.63
N ILE A 32 -19.38 1.42 -11.17
CA ILE A 32 -19.51 1.09 -9.75
C ILE A 32 -18.47 0.02 -9.42
N ASP A 33 -17.46 0.38 -8.63
CA ASP A 33 -16.50 -0.56 -8.04
C ASP A 33 -17.04 -0.93 -6.65
N ALA A 34 -17.86 -2.00 -6.58
CA ALA A 34 -18.69 -2.31 -5.42
C ALA A 34 -17.88 -2.84 -4.21
N PHE A 35 -16.64 -3.31 -4.43
CA PHE A 35 -15.71 -3.82 -3.43
C PHE A 35 -14.31 -3.28 -3.69
N SER A 36 -14.14 -1.97 -3.59
CA SER A 36 -12.93 -1.28 -4.07
C SER A 36 -11.65 -1.63 -3.32
N GLY A 37 -11.73 -2.08 -2.07
CA GLY A 37 -10.57 -2.39 -1.23
C GLY A 37 -9.56 -1.25 -1.20
N GLY A 38 -8.41 -1.41 -1.88
CA GLY A 38 -7.41 -0.35 -2.06
C GLY A 38 -7.64 0.54 -3.29
N GLY A 39 -8.77 0.45 -3.99
CA GLY A 39 -9.12 1.29 -5.12
C GLY A 39 -8.35 1.00 -6.42
N ALA A 40 -7.85 -0.21 -6.63
CA ALA A 40 -7.02 -0.51 -7.80
C ALA A 40 -7.81 -0.46 -9.12
N LEU A 41 -9.02 -0.99 -9.14
CA LEU A 41 -9.90 -0.98 -10.32
C LEU A 41 -10.43 0.44 -10.57
N ALA A 42 -10.92 1.12 -9.53
CA ALA A 42 -11.37 2.51 -9.61
C ALA A 42 -10.26 3.44 -10.14
N HIS A 43 -9.02 3.30 -9.66
CA HIS A 43 -7.88 4.09 -10.14
C HIS A 43 -7.57 3.84 -11.62
N CYS A 44 -7.54 2.56 -12.03
CA CYS A 44 -7.30 2.21 -13.42
C CYS A 44 -8.43 2.73 -14.33
N ALA A 45 -9.67 2.68 -13.85
CA ALA A 45 -10.84 3.19 -14.58
C ALA A 45 -10.77 4.72 -14.76
N LEU A 46 -10.41 5.48 -13.71
CA LEU A 46 -10.18 6.93 -13.82
C LEU A 46 -9.13 7.25 -14.89
N GLU A 47 -8.00 6.55 -14.90
CA GLU A 47 -6.94 6.79 -15.87
C GLU A 47 -7.31 6.36 -17.29
N SER A 48 -8.23 5.41 -17.44
CA SER A 48 -8.66 4.91 -18.75
C SER A 48 -9.48 5.92 -19.56
N GLY A 49 -10.19 6.83 -18.88
CA GLY A 49 -11.13 7.77 -19.47
C GLY A 49 -12.38 7.10 -20.10
N LYS A 50 -12.64 5.82 -19.80
CA LYS A 50 -13.83 5.08 -20.31
C LYS A 50 -15.12 5.46 -19.61
N PHE A 51 -15.04 6.05 -18.42
CA PHE A 51 -16.17 6.38 -17.55
C PHE A 51 -16.10 7.85 -17.15
N GLU A 52 -17.25 8.52 -17.14
CA GLU A 52 -17.34 9.90 -16.69
C GLU A 52 -17.34 10.00 -15.17
N HIS A 53 -17.99 9.04 -14.50
CA HIS A 53 -18.11 8.99 -13.05
C HIS A 53 -17.80 7.60 -12.52
N ILE A 54 -17.09 7.54 -11.39
CA ILE A 54 -16.74 6.30 -10.69
C ILE A 54 -17.29 6.38 -9.28
N ILE A 55 -18.00 5.36 -8.84
CA ILE A 55 -18.39 5.17 -7.45
C ILE A 55 -17.52 4.04 -6.88
N ALA A 56 -16.59 4.40 -6.01
CA ALA A 56 -15.73 3.46 -5.32
C ALA A 56 -16.34 3.15 -3.94
N ASN A 57 -16.91 1.98 -3.78
CA ASN A 57 -17.53 1.54 -2.54
C ASN A 57 -16.71 0.47 -1.85
N ASP A 58 -16.56 0.57 -0.54
CA ASP A 58 -16.05 -0.51 0.29
C ASP A 58 -16.50 -0.34 1.74
N LEU A 59 -17.02 -1.39 2.34
CA LEU A 59 -17.59 -1.35 3.68
C LEU A 59 -16.58 -0.98 4.77
N GLN A 60 -15.29 -1.22 4.53
CA GLN A 60 -14.23 -1.06 5.53
C GLN A 60 -13.16 -0.05 5.16
N THR A 61 -12.92 0.22 3.87
CA THR A 61 -11.70 0.92 3.42
C THR A 61 -11.91 2.37 3.03
N LYS A 62 -13.03 2.98 3.42
CA LYS A 62 -13.35 4.39 3.10
C LYS A 62 -12.18 5.34 3.33
N GLU A 63 -11.55 5.31 4.51
CA GLU A 63 -10.39 6.17 4.82
C GLU A 63 -9.21 5.94 3.87
N ILE A 64 -8.99 4.69 3.42
CA ILE A 64 -7.93 4.35 2.48
C ILE A 64 -8.24 4.94 1.11
N LEU A 65 -9.49 4.83 0.66
CA LEU A 65 -9.95 5.37 -0.61
C LEU A 65 -9.90 6.91 -0.59
N GLU A 66 -10.39 7.55 0.48
CA GLU A 66 -10.32 8.99 0.66
C GLU A 66 -8.87 9.50 0.64
N ALA A 67 -7.97 8.84 1.37
CA ALA A 67 -6.57 9.19 1.35
C ALA A 67 -5.95 9.01 -0.04
N HIS A 68 -6.36 7.98 -0.79
CA HIS A 68 -5.80 7.71 -2.12
C HIS A 68 -6.31 8.67 -3.20
N PHE A 69 -7.58 9.03 -3.17
CA PHE A 69 -8.23 9.77 -4.25
C PHE A 69 -8.48 11.25 -3.95
N LEU A 70 -8.65 11.61 -2.68
CA LEU A 70 -9.14 12.94 -2.30
C LEU A 70 -8.11 13.78 -1.54
N TRP A 71 -7.10 13.16 -0.93
CA TRP A 71 -6.08 13.93 -0.21
C TRP A 71 -5.22 14.76 -1.16
N THR A 72 -4.96 16.00 -0.73
CA THR A 72 -3.99 16.87 -1.40
C THR A 72 -2.56 16.41 -1.13
N PRO A 73 -1.57 16.86 -1.93
CA PRO A 73 -0.16 16.62 -1.66
C PRO A 73 0.27 17.08 -0.26
N GLU A 74 -0.29 18.17 0.25
CA GLU A 74 -0.01 18.70 1.59
C GLU A 74 -0.52 17.76 2.68
N GLN A 75 -1.76 17.24 2.55
CA GLN A 75 -2.32 16.28 3.50
C GLN A 75 -1.50 14.99 3.55
N HIS A 76 -1.05 14.50 2.39
CA HIS A 76 -0.13 13.36 2.33
C HIS A 76 1.20 13.67 3.02
N LEU A 77 1.76 14.85 2.80
CA LEU A 77 3.02 15.28 3.42
C LEU A 77 2.88 15.37 4.95
N ASP A 78 1.78 15.93 5.42
CA ASP A 78 1.52 16.05 6.85
C ASP A 78 1.34 14.69 7.52
N PHE A 79 0.64 13.77 6.86
CA PHE A 79 0.54 12.39 7.35
C PHE A 79 1.91 11.69 7.37
N GLN A 80 2.76 11.90 6.37
CA GLN A 80 4.12 11.34 6.34
C GLN A 80 5.00 11.84 7.48
N LYS A 81 4.81 13.09 7.92
CA LYS A 81 5.53 13.65 9.06
C LYS A 81 5.00 13.17 10.41
N LYS A 82 3.78 12.64 10.45
CA LYS A 82 3.18 12.18 11.70
C LYS A 82 3.88 10.92 12.18
N TRP A 83 4.29 10.90 13.44
CA TRP A 83 4.71 9.68 14.12
C TRP A 83 3.54 9.10 14.89
N ILE A 84 3.18 7.86 14.61
CA ILE A 84 2.15 7.13 15.35
C ILE A 84 2.84 6.25 16.38
N ALA A 85 2.63 6.56 17.64
CA ALA A 85 3.16 5.74 18.74
C ALA A 85 2.43 4.39 18.80
N LYS A 86 3.09 3.39 19.43
CA LYS A 86 2.50 2.05 19.55
C LYS A 86 1.16 2.07 20.28
N GLU A 87 1.05 2.86 21.32
CA GLU A 87 -0.17 3.04 22.12
C GLU A 87 -1.29 3.70 21.32
N GLU A 88 -0.96 4.66 20.46
CA GLU A 88 -1.91 5.28 19.53
C GLU A 88 -2.37 4.27 18.47
N PHE A 89 -1.43 3.51 17.91
CA PHE A 89 -1.74 2.44 16.96
C PHE A 89 -2.67 1.37 17.56
N GLU A 90 -2.46 0.98 18.81
CA GLU A 90 -3.27 -0.03 19.48
C GLU A 90 -4.70 0.46 19.74
N LYS A 91 -4.88 1.75 20.05
CA LYS A 91 -6.17 2.35 20.42
C LYS A 91 -6.97 2.90 19.25
N THR A 92 -6.34 3.20 18.13
CA THR A 92 -7.04 3.82 16.99
C THR A 92 -7.95 2.83 16.27
N ASP A 93 -9.10 3.32 15.82
CA ASP A 93 -10.01 2.60 14.91
C ASP A 93 -9.72 2.92 13.44
N SER A 94 -8.85 3.90 13.16
CA SER A 94 -8.46 4.27 11.80
C SER A 94 -7.80 3.11 11.06
N LEU A 95 -8.50 2.62 10.05
CA LEU A 95 -8.00 1.54 9.21
C LEU A 95 -6.78 1.98 8.39
N TYR A 96 -6.72 3.26 8.02
CA TYR A 96 -5.59 3.83 7.30
C TYR A 96 -4.32 3.81 8.17
N ILE A 97 -4.40 4.28 9.41
CA ILE A 97 -3.29 4.20 10.37
C ILE A 97 -2.90 2.74 10.61
N LYS A 98 -3.88 1.85 10.87
CA LYS A 98 -3.62 0.41 11.04
C LYS A 98 -2.91 -0.20 9.83
N THR A 99 -3.27 0.20 8.62
CA THR A 99 -2.63 -0.30 7.39
C THR A 99 -1.21 0.24 7.23
N CYS A 100 -1.00 1.55 7.44
CA CYS A 100 0.30 2.18 7.23
C CYS A 100 1.34 1.82 8.30
N TRP A 101 0.89 1.60 9.54
CA TRP A 101 1.77 1.40 10.69
C TRP A 101 1.84 -0.03 11.20
N SER A 102 1.37 -1.00 10.42
CA SER A 102 1.49 -2.42 10.76
C SER A 102 2.54 -3.15 9.93
N PHE A 103 3.09 -4.21 10.50
CA PHE A 103 4.01 -5.11 9.80
C PHE A 103 3.31 -5.79 8.62
N SER A 104 3.87 -5.67 7.42
CA SER A 104 3.29 -6.19 6.17
C SER A 104 1.84 -5.75 5.90
N ASN A 105 1.41 -4.59 6.40
CA ASN A 105 0.06 -4.06 6.26
C ASN A 105 -1.02 -5.01 6.83
N ASN A 106 -0.67 -5.83 7.83
CA ASN A 106 -1.56 -6.84 8.40
C ASN A 106 -2.59 -6.26 9.40
N ARG A 107 -2.48 -4.95 9.73
CA ARG A 107 -3.36 -4.20 10.65
C ARG A 107 -3.40 -4.69 12.10
N LYS A 108 -2.60 -5.70 12.44
CA LYS A 108 -2.59 -6.39 13.75
C LYS A 108 -1.34 -6.05 14.56
N ALA A 109 -0.17 -6.22 13.97
CA ALA A 109 1.09 -6.06 14.64
C ALA A 109 1.69 -4.69 14.29
N TYR A 110 2.01 -3.88 15.30
CA TYR A 110 2.73 -2.62 15.11
C TYR A 110 4.05 -2.85 14.38
N ILE A 111 4.43 -1.89 13.53
CA ILE A 111 5.52 -2.05 12.59
C ILE A 111 6.89 -2.21 13.24
N TYR A 112 7.12 -1.60 14.41
CA TYR A 112 8.41 -1.61 15.08
C TYR A 112 8.43 -2.49 16.31
N SER A 113 9.50 -3.30 16.44
CA SER A 113 9.81 -3.99 17.68
C SER A 113 10.28 -2.98 18.74
N LYS A 114 10.19 -3.37 20.02
CA LYS A 114 10.67 -2.56 21.14
C LYS A 114 12.12 -2.13 20.95
N ASP A 115 12.97 -3.03 20.46
CA ASP A 115 14.43 -2.81 20.36
C ASP A 115 14.81 -1.73 19.32
N CYS A 116 13.97 -1.53 18.28
CA CYS A 116 14.26 -0.53 17.25
C CYS A 116 13.37 0.73 17.33
N TYR A 117 12.41 0.76 18.24
CA TYR A 117 11.41 1.82 18.29
C TYR A 117 12.03 3.22 18.42
N GLU A 118 12.90 3.40 19.42
CA GLU A 118 13.50 4.71 19.70
C GLU A 118 14.42 5.16 18.56
N TYR A 119 15.25 4.27 18.05
CA TYR A 119 16.08 4.53 16.88
C TYR A 119 15.25 5.02 15.69
N LYS A 120 14.12 4.35 15.42
CA LYS A 120 13.22 4.72 14.30
C LYS A 120 12.52 6.05 14.55
N ARG A 121 12.10 6.32 15.77
CA ARG A 121 11.49 7.60 16.16
C ARG A 121 12.44 8.77 15.93
N LEU A 122 13.67 8.64 16.40
CA LEU A 122 14.69 9.67 16.25
C LEU A 122 15.09 9.86 14.78
N LEU A 123 15.25 8.78 14.02
CA LEU A 123 15.51 8.86 12.58
C LEU A 123 14.37 9.54 11.83
N HIS A 124 13.13 9.25 12.16
CA HIS A 124 11.96 9.93 11.61
C HIS A 124 11.98 11.43 11.91
N ASN A 125 12.23 11.83 13.15
CA ASN A 125 12.34 13.23 13.57
C ASN A 125 13.47 13.96 12.83
N ALA A 126 14.61 13.31 12.68
CA ALA A 126 15.72 13.86 11.90
C ALA A 126 15.32 14.16 10.46
N ILE A 127 14.68 13.19 9.76
CA ILE A 127 14.29 13.34 8.36
C ILE A 127 13.15 14.36 8.19
N CYS A 128 12.10 14.27 9.02
CA CYS A 128 10.89 15.08 8.86
C CYS A 128 11.08 16.52 9.35
N PHE A 129 11.77 16.71 10.47
CA PHE A 129 11.84 17.99 11.18
C PHE A 129 13.26 18.56 11.30
N ARG A 130 14.27 17.90 10.70
CA ARG A 130 15.70 18.28 10.82
C ARG A 130 16.23 18.22 12.27
N ASN A 131 15.55 17.47 13.14
CA ASN A 131 16.01 17.24 14.50
C ASN A 131 16.98 16.06 14.55
N TYR A 132 18.11 16.18 13.85
CA TYR A 132 19.12 15.10 13.75
C TYR A 132 20.08 15.05 14.93
N LYS A 133 20.17 16.11 15.74
CA LYS A 133 21.08 16.15 16.90
C LYS A 133 20.75 15.07 17.93
N GLU A 134 19.44 14.86 18.20
CA GLU A 134 19.01 13.79 19.09
C GLU A 134 19.39 12.41 18.56
N PHE A 135 19.32 12.19 17.25
CA PHE A 135 19.74 10.94 16.62
C PHE A 135 21.26 10.73 16.71
N GLU A 136 22.06 11.79 16.48
CA GLU A 136 23.51 11.76 16.66
C GLU A 136 23.91 11.46 18.09
N ASP A 137 23.27 12.14 19.05
CA ASP A 137 23.51 11.90 20.48
C ASP A 137 23.12 10.48 20.91
N TYR A 138 22.13 9.89 20.25
CA TYR A 138 21.66 8.53 20.52
C TYR A 138 22.61 7.46 19.97
N CYS A 139 22.96 7.51 18.68
CA CYS A 139 23.72 6.43 18.04
C CYS A 139 25.06 6.88 17.41
N GLY A 140 25.44 8.15 17.55
CA GLY A 140 26.73 8.66 17.05
C GLY A 140 26.85 8.73 15.54
N ILE A 141 25.77 8.67 14.77
CA ILE A 141 25.78 8.77 13.30
C ILE A 141 25.37 10.18 12.91
N ASP A 142 26.29 10.91 12.27
CA ASP A 142 26.04 12.26 11.76
C ASP A 142 25.06 12.24 10.58
N LEU A 143 23.98 13.00 10.69
CA LEU A 143 22.96 13.19 9.65
C LEU A 143 22.88 14.65 9.15
N SER A 144 23.87 15.51 9.47
CA SER A 144 23.83 16.94 9.10
C SER A 144 23.67 17.20 7.61
N GLU A 145 24.08 16.26 6.74
CA GLU A 145 23.86 16.34 5.29
C GLU A 145 22.38 16.56 4.92
N ILE A 146 21.43 16.16 5.78
CA ILE A 146 19.99 16.33 5.49
C ILE A 146 19.58 17.80 5.38
N ASP A 147 20.30 18.73 5.98
CA ASP A 147 20.01 20.18 5.93
C ASP A 147 20.17 20.75 4.52
N SER A 148 20.98 20.09 3.68
CA SER A 148 21.18 20.49 2.28
C SER A 148 19.95 20.26 1.40
N TYR A 149 18.88 19.64 1.93
CA TYR A 149 17.72 19.24 1.13
C TYR A 149 16.39 19.71 1.74
N ASP A 150 15.53 20.33 0.94
CA ASP A 150 14.18 20.72 1.35
C ASP A 150 13.18 19.56 1.22
N ASN A 151 13.37 18.71 0.23
CA ASN A 151 12.49 17.58 -0.06
C ASN A 151 12.73 16.41 0.90
N LEU A 152 11.67 15.85 1.49
CA LEU A 152 11.76 14.71 2.41
C LEU A 152 12.43 13.47 1.81
N ASN A 153 12.23 13.23 0.53
CA ASN A 153 12.81 12.10 -0.16
C ASN A 153 14.33 12.22 -0.29
N GLU A 154 14.82 13.42 -0.59
CA GLU A 154 16.25 13.69 -0.66
C GLU A 154 16.88 13.62 0.74
N ARG A 155 16.22 14.14 1.78
CA ARG A 155 16.66 13.98 3.18
C ARG A 155 16.77 12.51 3.57
N ARG A 156 15.78 11.68 3.20
CA ARG A 156 15.82 10.24 3.44
C ARG A 156 16.99 9.56 2.74
N LYS A 157 17.25 9.94 1.49
CA LYS A 157 18.41 9.44 0.74
C LYS A 157 19.72 9.86 1.38
N ALA A 158 19.82 11.11 1.85
CA ALA A 158 21.00 11.62 2.56
C ALA A 158 21.22 10.85 3.87
N ALA A 159 20.20 10.71 4.70
CA ALA A 159 20.27 9.92 5.93
C ALA A 159 20.71 8.47 5.64
N ARG A 160 20.14 7.84 4.60
CA ARG A 160 20.55 6.50 4.18
C ARG A 160 22.02 6.43 3.79
N ARG A 161 22.52 7.40 3.00
CA ARG A 161 23.95 7.46 2.62
C ARG A 161 24.84 7.61 3.83
N ALA A 162 24.49 8.51 4.78
CA ALA A 162 25.23 8.73 6.01
C ALA A 162 25.32 7.45 6.85
N ILE A 163 24.20 6.75 7.06
CA ILE A 163 24.15 5.49 7.80
C ILE A 163 24.99 4.41 7.10
N LEU A 164 24.86 4.24 5.80
CA LEU A 164 25.67 3.29 5.02
C LEU A 164 27.16 3.60 5.12
N LYS A 165 27.54 4.87 5.01
CA LYS A 165 28.93 5.34 5.13
C LYS A 165 29.49 5.02 6.53
N ALA A 166 28.73 5.29 7.59
CA ALA A 166 29.14 5.01 8.95
C ALA A 166 29.35 3.50 9.21
N LEU A 167 28.53 2.64 8.59
CA LEU A 167 28.54 1.19 8.78
C LEU A 167 29.47 0.44 7.84
N LYS A 168 30.02 1.13 6.81
CA LYS A 168 30.92 0.50 5.83
C LYS A 168 32.08 -0.29 6.46
N PRO A 169 32.81 0.21 7.47
CA PRO A 169 33.92 -0.50 8.07
C PRO A 169 33.53 -1.84 8.76
N TYR A 170 32.26 -2.04 9.04
CA TYR A 170 31.73 -3.20 9.77
C TYR A 170 30.90 -4.13 8.88
N SER A 171 30.92 -3.92 7.58
CA SER A 171 30.11 -4.66 6.62
C SER A 171 30.78 -6.00 6.24
N PHE A 172 29.97 -7.04 6.08
CA PHE A 172 30.43 -8.34 5.57
C PHE A 172 30.53 -8.42 4.04
N LYS A 173 30.08 -7.41 3.33
CA LYS A 173 30.04 -7.40 1.86
C LYS A 173 30.49 -6.08 1.26
N GLU A 174 31.22 -6.17 0.17
CA GLU A 174 31.50 -5.07 -0.71
C GLU A 174 31.00 -5.39 -2.14
N PRO A 175 30.29 -4.49 -2.81
CA PRO A 175 29.87 -3.15 -2.37
C PRO A 175 28.75 -3.21 -1.31
N ILE A 176 28.73 -2.25 -0.38
CA ILE A 176 27.71 -2.15 0.64
C ILE A 176 26.39 -1.64 0.08
N ASN A 177 25.30 -2.29 0.42
CA ASN A 177 23.94 -1.94 0.03
C ASN A 177 22.93 -2.30 1.11
N SER A 178 21.64 -2.09 0.87
CA SER A 178 20.56 -2.35 1.83
C SER A 178 20.45 -3.83 2.26
N ASN A 179 20.97 -4.77 1.49
CA ASN A 179 20.95 -6.21 1.79
C ASN A 179 22.26 -6.70 2.41
N THR A 180 23.22 -5.80 2.63
CA THR A 180 24.46 -6.11 3.33
C THR A 180 24.19 -6.42 4.80
N HIS A 181 25.01 -7.24 5.42
CA HIS A 181 24.91 -7.59 6.82
C HIS A 181 26.03 -6.93 7.63
N ILE A 182 25.76 -6.65 8.90
CA ILE A 182 26.73 -6.18 9.90
C ILE A 182 26.71 -7.13 11.10
N PRO A 183 27.79 -7.17 11.91
CA PRO A 183 27.80 -7.96 13.14
C PRO A 183 26.59 -7.65 14.03
N LYS A 184 26.05 -8.69 14.68
CA LYS A 184 24.86 -8.57 15.53
C LYS A 184 25.08 -7.58 16.67
N GLU A 185 26.26 -7.59 17.27
CA GLU A 185 26.64 -6.75 18.40
C GLU A 185 26.62 -5.26 18.02
N ILE A 186 27.11 -4.93 16.83
CA ILE A 186 27.09 -3.55 16.30
C ILE A 186 25.65 -3.13 15.99
N TYR A 187 24.87 -4.03 15.38
CA TYR A 187 23.46 -3.81 15.10
C TYR A 187 22.68 -3.51 16.39
N ASP A 188 22.82 -4.37 17.41
CA ASP A 188 22.08 -4.25 18.67
C ASP A 188 22.55 -2.99 19.45
N ALA A 189 23.84 -2.64 19.42
CA ALA A 189 24.37 -1.44 20.04
C ALA A 189 23.82 -0.15 19.42
N ILE A 190 23.75 -0.08 18.08
CA ILE A 190 23.18 1.07 17.36
C ILE A 190 21.71 1.24 17.70
N LEU A 191 20.93 0.17 17.64
CA LEU A 191 19.50 0.23 17.94
C LEU A 191 19.21 0.53 19.42
N GLY A 192 20.11 0.10 20.32
CA GLY A 192 20.03 0.36 21.75
C GLY A 192 20.58 1.72 22.21
N GLY A 193 21.02 2.58 21.28
CA GLY A 193 21.51 3.93 21.60
C GLY A 193 22.93 3.94 22.20
N ASN A 194 23.73 2.94 21.94
CA ASN A 194 25.15 2.95 22.33
C ASN A 194 25.96 3.69 21.25
N LYS A 195 26.27 4.97 21.45
CA LYS A 195 27.06 5.77 20.51
C LYS A 195 28.54 5.33 20.41
N ASP A 196 29.03 4.54 21.35
CA ASP A 196 30.41 4.01 21.37
C ASP A 196 30.54 2.68 20.60
N TRP A 197 29.51 2.27 19.84
CA TRP A 197 29.49 1.04 19.05
C TRP A 197 30.71 0.89 18.10
N ARG A 198 31.31 2.02 17.69
CA ARG A 198 32.52 2.01 16.85
C ARG A 198 33.74 1.43 17.55
N ASN A 199 33.73 1.45 18.89
CA ASN A 199 34.80 0.89 19.72
C ASN A 199 34.58 -0.61 19.99
N LEU A 200 33.44 -1.17 19.61
CA LEU A 200 33.24 -2.61 19.69
C LEU A 200 34.18 -3.26 18.68
N GLN A 201 35.09 -4.12 19.18
CA GLN A 201 35.98 -4.90 18.33
C GLN A 201 35.08 -5.74 17.37
N SER A 202 35.41 -5.74 16.09
CA SER A 202 34.76 -6.61 15.15
C SER A 202 35.09 -8.06 15.54
N ILE A 203 34.16 -8.70 16.20
CA ILE A 203 34.19 -10.14 16.39
C ILE A 203 34.15 -10.73 14.99
N GLU A 204 34.98 -11.72 14.71
CA GLU A 204 35.05 -12.40 13.41
C GLU A 204 33.66 -12.60 12.81
N ALA A 205 33.51 -12.19 11.56
CA ALA A 205 32.27 -12.22 10.82
C ALA A 205 31.60 -13.60 10.89
N THR A 206 30.79 -13.81 11.89
CA THR A 206 29.93 -15.00 11.93
C THR A 206 28.85 -14.85 10.87
N LYS A 207 28.42 -15.94 10.25
CA LYS A 207 27.36 -16.01 9.22
C LYS A 207 25.99 -15.48 9.72
N GLN A 208 25.90 -14.93 10.93
CA GLN A 208 24.68 -14.50 11.62
C GLN A 208 24.52 -12.97 11.71
N GLY A 209 25.20 -12.20 10.87
CA GLY A 209 25.00 -10.74 10.83
C GLY A 209 23.57 -10.35 10.52
N LYS A 210 23.15 -9.17 11.00
CA LYS A 210 21.84 -8.59 10.73
C LYS A 210 21.87 -7.68 9.50
N GLY A 211 20.81 -7.71 8.70
CA GLY A 211 20.70 -6.91 7.50
C GLY A 211 20.55 -5.42 7.80
N LEU A 212 21.24 -4.58 7.03
CA LEU A 212 21.19 -3.12 7.15
C LEU A 212 19.80 -2.53 6.84
N VAL A 213 18.94 -3.26 6.12
CA VAL A 213 17.61 -2.79 5.72
C VAL A 213 16.81 -2.26 6.92
N SER A 214 16.83 -2.98 8.03
CA SER A 214 16.08 -2.59 9.24
C SER A 214 16.67 -1.39 9.97
N ILE A 215 17.94 -1.08 9.77
CA ILE A 215 18.57 0.13 10.32
C ILE A 215 18.30 1.32 9.41
N ILE A 216 18.40 1.14 8.10
CA ILE A 216 18.41 2.22 7.12
C ILE A 216 17.01 2.64 6.71
N SER A 217 16.06 1.71 6.66
CA SER A 217 14.71 2.02 6.21
C SER A 217 13.97 2.79 7.30
N SER A 218 13.64 4.04 7.00
CA SER A 218 12.52 4.73 7.62
C SER A 218 11.25 4.15 6.99
N GLU A 219 10.91 2.91 7.37
CA GLU A 219 9.86 2.14 6.69
C GLU A 219 8.51 2.87 6.65
N ASN A 220 8.24 3.78 7.59
CA ASN A 220 7.03 4.61 7.56
C ASN A 220 6.99 5.57 6.39
N LEU A 221 8.11 6.23 6.07
CA LEU A 221 8.19 7.11 4.90
C LEU A 221 8.17 6.31 3.60
N GLU A 222 8.55 5.01 3.64
CA GLU A 222 8.45 4.13 2.48
C GLU A 222 7.10 3.43 2.38
N ARG A 223 6.43 3.17 3.50
CA ARG A 223 5.14 2.43 3.53
C ARG A 223 3.93 3.32 3.38
N THR A 224 4.05 4.60 3.60
CA THR A 224 3.18 5.55 2.94
C THR A 224 3.45 5.50 1.42
N LYS A 225 3.55 4.27 0.88
CA LYS A 225 3.67 3.99 -0.57
C LYS A 225 2.51 4.52 -1.39
N TYR A 226 1.51 5.06 -0.74
CA TYR A 226 0.47 5.87 -1.33
C TYR A 226 0.95 7.24 -1.73
N SER A 227 1.88 7.81 -1.00
CA SER A 227 2.62 8.94 -1.44
C SER A 227 3.97 8.48 -1.98
N LYS A 228 4.00 7.89 -3.15
CA LYS A 228 5.13 8.12 -4.02
C LYS A 228 5.38 9.62 -3.93
N ASN A 229 6.59 10.02 -3.53
CA ASN A 229 7.14 11.33 -3.67
C ASN A 229 6.10 12.44 -3.97
N VAL A 230 5.99 13.47 -3.13
CA VAL A 230 5.08 14.61 -3.38
C VAL A 230 5.18 15.09 -4.83
N GLU A 231 6.38 15.07 -5.45
CA GLU A 231 6.58 15.34 -6.87
C GLU A 231 5.84 14.36 -7.79
N SER A 232 5.78 13.07 -7.45
CA SER A 232 5.02 12.12 -8.27
C SER A 232 3.51 12.23 -8.05
N LEU A 233 3.07 12.72 -6.87
CA LEU A 233 1.68 13.09 -6.62
C LEU A 233 1.30 14.35 -7.40
N ILE A 234 2.17 15.36 -7.41
CA ILE A 234 2.00 16.58 -8.23
C ILE A 234 1.99 16.21 -9.72
N GLN A 235 2.90 15.33 -10.16
CA GLN A 235 2.90 14.85 -11.55
C GLN A 235 1.66 14.04 -11.88
N GLN A 236 1.17 13.21 -10.96
CA GLN A 236 -0.07 12.45 -11.11
C GLN A 236 -1.29 13.37 -11.13
N GLU A 237 -1.34 14.36 -10.23
CA GLU A 237 -2.38 15.39 -10.22
C GLU A 237 -2.37 16.21 -11.52
N ASN A 238 -1.20 16.64 -11.99
CA ASN A 238 -1.06 17.33 -13.27
C ASN A 238 -1.47 16.45 -14.45
N LEU A 239 -1.17 15.16 -14.42
CA LEU A 239 -1.60 14.20 -15.44
C LEU A 239 -3.12 13.99 -15.40
N LEU A 240 -3.72 13.90 -14.22
CA LEU A 240 -5.17 13.80 -14.05
C LEU A 240 -5.85 15.09 -14.52
N ARG A 241 -5.33 16.27 -14.15
CA ARG A 241 -5.82 17.57 -14.61
C ARG A 241 -5.70 17.74 -16.12
N SER A 242 -4.58 17.30 -16.73
CA SER A 242 -4.39 17.34 -18.18
C SER A 242 -5.37 16.46 -18.95
N LYS A 243 -5.95 15.43 -18.30
CA LYS A 243 -6.98 14.54 -18.85
C LYS A 243 -8.40 14.98 -18.49
N SER A 244 -8.59 16.16 -17.89
CA SER A 244 -9.87 16.62 -17.32
C SER A 244 -10.44 15.68 -16.25
N ILE A 245 -9.61 14.85 -15.66
CA ILE A 245 -9.98 13.94 -14.57
C ILE A 245 -9.73 14.67 -13.26
N THR A 246 -10.80 15.04 -12.58
CA THR A 246 -10.76 15.75 -11.30
C THR A 246 -11.30 14.84 -10.19
N ALA A 247 -11.09 15.22 -8.94
CA ALA A 247 -11.76 14.56 -7.80
C ALA A 247 -13.29 14.54 -7.93
N SER A 248 -13.87 15.39 -8.79
CA SER A 248 -15.30 15.39 -9.11
C SER A 248 -15.78 14.16 -9.91
N ASN A 249 -14.87 13.40 -10.51
CA ASN A 249 -15.20 12.20 -11.28
C ASN A 249 -15.24 10.92 -10.43
N ILE A 250 -14.95 11.01 -9.13
CA ILE A 250 -15.02 9.89 -8.22
C ILE A 250 -15.82 10.24 -6.96
N SER A 251 -16.72 9.34 -6.59
CA SER A 251 -17.42 9.36 -5.30
C SER A 251 -16.99 8.14 -4.49
N ILE A 252 -16.83 8.35 -3.18
CA ILE A 252 -16.44 7.27 -2.25
C ILE A 252 -17.61 7.01 -1.31
N THR A 253 -18.05 5.76 -1.26
CA THR A 253 -19.12 5.29 -0.38
C THR A 253 -18.62 4.18 0.54
N SER A 254 -19.34 3.93 1.64
CA SER A 254 -19.04 2.87 2.59
C SER A 254 -20.33 2.27 3.13
N VAL A 255 -21.01 1.59 2.22
CA VAL A 255 -22.28 0.91 2.48
C VAL A 255 -22.18 -0.54 2.03
N SER A 256 -23.15 -1.38 2.41
CA SER A 256 -23.24 -2.73 1.85
C SER A 256 -23.41 -2.65 0.31
N TYR A 257 -22.89 -3.65 -0.41
CA TYR A 257 -22.98 -3.68 -1.88
C TYR A 257 -24.43 -3.59 -2.40
N ASP A 258 -25.38 -4.12 -1.64
CA ASP A 258 -26.81 -4.10 -1.94
C ASP A 258 -27.53 -2.79 -1.54
N GLU A 259 -26.82 -1.88 -0.86
CA GLU A 259 -27.29 -0.55 -0.46
C GLU A 259 -26.68 0.59 -1.27
N ILE A 260 -25.84 0.28 -2.27
CA ILE A 260 -25.25 1.31 -3.14
C ILE A 260 -26.37 1.96 -3.97
N ASP A 261 -26.40 3.30 -3.95
CA ASP A 261 -27.28 4.06 -4.82
C ASP A 261 -26.78 3.95 -6.27
N LEU A 262 -27.48 3.18 -7.09
CA LEU A 262 -27.08 2.83 -8.44
C LEU A 262 -27.73 3.77 -9.46
N PRO A 263 -26.96 4.40 -10.38
CA PRO A 263 -27.50 5.19 -11.48
C PRO A 263 -28.28 4.33 -12.51
N ASP A 264 -28.74 4.96 -13.59
CA ASP A 264 -29.49 4.29 -14.67
C ASP A 264 -28.76 3.03 -15.17
N PRO A 265 -29.45 1.87 -15.23
CA PRO A 265 -28.84 0.61 -15.66
C PRO A 265 -28.18 0.67 -17.03
N SER A 266 -28.80 1.38 -18.00
CA SER A 266 -28.29 1.48 -19.38
C SER A 266 -26.98 2.28 -19.49
N GLU A 267 -26.65 3.11 -18.49
CA GLU A 267 -25.46 3.95 -18.43
C GLU A 267 -24.39 3.41 -17.46
N THR A 268 -24.63 2.28 -16.80
CA THR A 268 -23.82 1.82 -15.65
C THR A 268 -23.19 0.45 -15.88
N VAL A 269 -21.91 0.34 -15.51
CA VAL A 269 -21.21 -0.93 -15.33
C VAL A 269 -20.96 -1.15 -13.84
N ILE A 270 -21.22 -2.35 -13.36
CA ILE A 270 -20.90 -2.78 -11.99
C ILE A 270 -19.74 -3.77 -12.05
N ILE A 271 -18.63 -3.50 -11.36
CA ILE A 271 -17.53 -4.44 -11.16
C ILE A 271 -17.46 -4.83 -9.68
N CYS A 272 -17.40 -6.12 -9.42
CA CYS A 272 -17.34 -6.69 -8.08
C CYS A 272 -16.05 -7.49 -7.88
N ASP A 273 -15.32 -7.24 -6.81
CA ASP A 273 -14.19 -8.04 -6.31
C ASP A 273 -14.46 -8.47 -4.86
N PRO A 274 -15.48 -9.34 -4.63
CA PRO A 274 -15.93 -9.70 -3.30
C PRO A 274 -14.90 -10.54 -2.54
N PRO A 275 -15.09 -10.76 -1.22
CA PRO A 275 -14.35 -11.78 -0.49
C PRO A 275 -14.52 -13.16 -1.16
N TYR A 276 -13.41 -13.75 -1.66
CA TYR A 276 -13.47 -15.00 -2.41
C TYR A 276 -13.88 -16.18 -1.55
N ARG A 277 -14.65 -17.10 -2.12
CA ARG A 277 -15.05 -18.35 -1.46
C ARG A 277 -13.82 -19.09 -0.94
N ASN A 278 -13.87 -19.61 0.30
CA ASN A 278 -12.82 -20.38 0.95
C ASN A 278 -11.49 -19.61 1.20
N THR A 279 -11.46 -18.29 1.18
CA THR A 279 -10.29 -17.51 1.60
C THR A 279 -10.40 -17.12 3.06
N GLN A 280 -9.36 -17.46 3.86
CA GLN A 280 -9.27 -17.02 5.25
C GLN A 280 -8.75 -15.57 5.32
N GLY A 281 -9.33 -14.74 6.19
CA GLY A 281 -8.77 -13.42 6.50
C GLY A 281 -9.75 -12.24 6.48
N TYR A 282 -10.97 -12.44 6.05
CA TYR A 282 -12.01 -11.42 6.17
C TYR A 282 -12.69 -11.53 7.54
N GLN A 283 -12.91 -10.38 8.20
CA GLN A 283 -13.49 -10.31 9.55
C GLN A 283 -15.03 -10.43 9.56
N ILE A 284 -15.63 -10.38 8.37
CA ILE A 284 -17.09 -10.40 8.19
C ILE A 284 -17.44 -11.66 7.40
N GLU A 285 -18.43 -12.38 7.89
CA GLU A 285 -19.04 -13.48 7.16
C GLU A 285 -19.73 -12.92 5.91
N PHE A 286 -19.34 -13.43 4.72
CA PHE A 286 -19.88 -12.97 3.44
C PHE A 286 -20.77 -14.05 2.83
N ASP A 287 -22.05 -13.71 2.62
CA ASP A 287 -23.02 -14.59 1.99
C ASP A 287 -22.85 -14.56 0.47
N ASN A 288 -22.09 -15.52 -0.03
CA ASN A 288 -21.82 -15.63 -1.46
C ASN A 288 -23.08 -15.97 -2.29
N ASP A 289 -24.04 -16.69 -1.74
CA ASP A 289 -25.24 -17.11 -2.47
C ASP A 289 -26.20 -15.92 -2.61
N LYS A 290 -26.37 -15.13 -1.55
CA LYS A 290 -27.09 -13.84 -1.59
C LYS A 290 -26.43 -12.88 -2.59
N PHE A 291 -25.11 -12.79 -2.58
CA PHE A 291 -24.35 -11.94 -3.49
C PHE A 291 -24.52 -12.38 -4.96
N GLU A 292 -24.38 -13.67 -5.28
CA GLU A 292 -24.60 -14.15 -6.64
C GLU A 292 -26.02 -13.86 -7.13
N GLN A 293 -27.03 -14.02 -6.25
CA GLN A 293 -28.41 -13.69 -6.61
C GLN A 293 -28.59 -12.20 -6.88
N TRP A 294 -27.99 -11.32 -6.04
CA TRP A 294 -28.00 -9.88 -6.28
C TRP A 294 -27.37 -9.52 -7.64
N CYS A 295 -26.23 -10.12 -8.00
CA CYS A 295 -25.61 -9.90 -9.31
C CYS A 295 -26.56 -10.27 -10.47
N ILE A 296 -27.25 -11.41 -10.36
CA ILE A 296 -28.22 -11.88 -11.36
C ILE A 296 -29.40 -10.93 -11.45
N ASP A 297 -29.89 -10.44 -10.34
CA ASP A 297 -31.04 -9.53 -10.32
C ASP A 297 -30.67 -8.18 -10.94
N LYS A 298 -29.46 -7.66 -10.65
CA LYS A 298 -28.96 -6.44 -11.29
C LYS A 298 -28.75 -6.61 -12.81
N ALA A 299 -28.26 -7.77 -13.26
CA ALA A 299 -28.16 -8.04 -14.70
C ALA A 299 -29.55 -8.06 -15.38
N LYS A 300 -30.58 -8.64 -14.73
CA LYS A 300 -31.98 -8.59 -15.21
C LYS A 300 -32.58 -7.18 -15.22
N GLU A 301 -32.14 -6.31 -14.30
CA GLU A 301 -32.50 -4.89 -14.27
C GLU A 301 -31.85 -4.10 -15.42
N GLY A 302 -30.90 -4.70 -16.16
CA GLY A 302 -30.23 -4.10 -17.31
C GLY A 302 -28.84 -3.53 -17.04
N TYR A 303 -28.26 -3.77 -15.88
CA TYR A 303 -26.86 -3.44 -15.58
C TYR A 303 -25.90 -4.39 -16.25
N GLU A 304 -24.76 -3.87 -16.71
CA GLU A 304 -23.59 -4.67 -17.09
C GLU A 304 -22.81 -5.06 -15.83
N VAL A 305 -22.94 -6.33 -15.40
CA VAL A 305 -22.35 -6.81 -14.14
C VAL A 305 -21.17 -7.73 -14.40
N PHE A 306 -20.01 -7.40 -13.80
CA PHE A 306 -18.79 -8.19 -13.88
C PHE A 306 -18.31 -8.60 -12.49
N VAL A 307 -17.80 -9.83 -12.35
CA VAL A 307 -17.37 -10.37 -11.04
C VAL A 307 -15.98 -10.99 -11.16
N CYS A 308 -15.06 -10.58 -10.29
CA CYS A 308 -13.75 -11.22 -10.08
C CYS A 308 -13.90 -12.37 -9.08
N GLU A 309 -13.50 -13.59 -9.42
CA GLU A 309 -13.49 -14.75 -8.52
C GLU A 309 -12.61 -15.85 -9.11
N TYR A 310 -12.15 -16.79 -8.29
CA TYR A 310 -11.39 -17.95 -8.77
C TYR A 310 -12.26 -18.97 -9.50
N ASN A 311 -13.47 -19.24 -9.00
CA ASN A 311 -14.36 -20.21 -9.61
C ASN A 311 -15.83 -20.01 -9.18
N ILE A 312 -16.67 -19.57 -10.11
CA ILE A 312 -18.12 -19.52 -9.96
C ILE A 312 -18.72 -20.66 -10.79
N LYS A 313 -19.59 -21.48 -10.18
CA LYS A 313 -20.23 -22.62 -10.84
C LYS A 313 -21.62 -22.29 -11.39
N ASN A 314 -22.16 -21.14 -11.04
CA ASN A 314 -23.49 -20.71 -11.45
C ASN A 314 -23.50 -20.42 -12.95
N PRO A 315 -24.39 -21.04 -13.76
CA PRO A 315 -24.41 -20.90 -15.21
C PRO A 315 -24.78 -19.47 -15.70
N ALA A 316 -25.33 -18.61 -14.84
CA ALA A 316 -25.55 -17.22 -15.14
C ALA A 316 -24.24 -16.40 -15.26
N PHE A 317 -23.11 -16.94 -14.81
CA PHE A 317 -21.80 -16.29 -14.82
C PHE A 317 -20.93 -16.87 -15.94
N GLU A 318 -20.71 -16.13 -17.00
CA GLU A 318 -19.84 -16.53 -18.10
C GLU A 318 -18.41 -16.06 -17.89
N GLU A 319 -17.43 -16.99 -17.85
CA GLU A 319 -16.00 -16.64 -17.80
C GLU A 319 -15.58 -15.91 -19.09
N VAL A 320 -15.26 -14.63 -18.99
CA VAL A 320 -14.82 -13.80 -20.13
C VAL A 320 -13.32 -13.56 -20.16
N TRP A 321 -12.63 -13.83 -19.06
CA TRP A 321 -11.17 -13.69 -18.99
C TRP A 321 -10.59 -14.47 -17.81
N SER A 322 -9.35 -14.97 -18.00
CA SER A 322 -8.57 -15.56 -16.91
C SER A 322 -7.06 -15.35 -17.06
N LYS A 323 -6.34 -15.24 -15.94
CA LYS A 323 -4.89 -15.06 -15.91
C LYS A 323 -4.25 -15.76 -14.70
N LYS A 324 -3.13 -16.44 -14.94
CA LYS A 324 -2.29 -16.97 -13.85
C LYS A 324 -1.54 -15.84 -13.17
N VAL A 325 -1.73 -15.67 -11.86
CA VAL A 325 -1.08 -14.66 -11.04
C VAL A 325 -0.23 -15.33 -9.98
N ILE A 326 0.97 -14.79 -9.76
CA ILE A 326 1.85 -15.25 -8.68
C ILE A 326 1.55 -14.42 -7.44
N ASN A 327 1.00 -15.05 -6.41
CA ASN A 327 0.79 -14.39 -5.12
C ASN A 327 2.09 -14.32 -4.34
N THR A 328 2.61 -13.10 -4.12
CA THR A 328 3.87 -12.82 -3.42
C THR A 328 3.70 -12.65 -1.90
N GLY A 329 2.70 -13.27 -1.31
CA GLY A 329 2.43 -13.22 0.13
C GLY A 329 2.99 -14.44 0.86
N GLY A 330 4.08 -14.25 1.61
CA GLY A 330 4.66 -15.26 2.50
C GLY A 330 6.00 -15.84 2.02
N GLY A 331 7.04 -15.69 2.83
CA GLY A 331 8.44 -16.08 2.56
C GLY A 331 8.71 -17.60 2.47
N ASN A 332 7.77 -18.43 2.04
CA ASN A 332 7.96 -19.84 1.80
C ASN A 332 8.08 -20.14 0.30
N LYS A 333 9.03 -20.99 -0.07
CA LYS A 333 9.39 -21.43 -1.43
C LYS A 333 8.24 -22.07 -2.24
N ASN A 334 7.07 -22.26 -1.69
CA ASN A 334 5.86 -22.71 -2.36
C ASN A 334 4.95 -21.53 -2.73
N GLN A 335 5.32 -20.80 -3.78
CA GLN A 335 4.43 -19.79 -4.38
C GLN A 335 3.18 -20.48 -4.93
N LYS A 336 2.04 -20.36 -4.23
CA LYS A 336 0.75 -20.80 -4.78
C LYS A 336 0.42 -19.89 -5.95
N ARG A 337 0.34 -20.45 -7.13
CA ARG A 337 -0.20 -19.79 -8.33
C ARG A 337 -1.72 -19.85 -8.23
N SER A 338 -2.39 -18.71 -8.28
CA SER A 338 -3.84 -18.65 -8.45
C SER A 338 -4.18 -18.25 -9.88
N ILE A 339 -5.36 -18.63 -10.33
CA ILE A 339 -5.92 -18.17 -11.60
C ILE A 339 -7.00 -17.16 -11.23
N GLU A 340 -6.75 -15.88 -11.53
CA GLU A 340 -7.75 -14.83 -11.42
C GLU A 340 -8.65 -14.91 -12.65
N LYS A 341 -9.95 -14.78 -12.45
CA LYS A 341 -10.94 -14.81 -13.51
C LYS A 341 -11.87 -13.62 -13.42
N LEU A 342 -12.41 -13.23 -14.58
CA LEU A 342 -13.49 -12.26 -14.70
C LEU A 342 -14.70 -12.96 -15.33
N TYR A 343 -15.83 -12.80 -14.68
CA TYR A 343 -17.12 -13.31 -15.16
C TYR A 343 -18.02 -12.14 -15.54
N HIS A 344 -18.76 -12.30 -16.64
CA HIS A 344 -19.88 -11.46 -17.01
C HIS A 344 -21.18 -12.16 -16.60
N VAL A 345 -22.10 -11.45 -15.96
CA VAL A 345 -23.39 -12.00 -15.48
C VAL A 345 -24.44 -11.77 -16.58
N LYS A 346 -25.19 -12.85 -16.90
CA LYS A 346 -26.24 -12.86 -17.91
C LYS A 346 -27.65 -12.81 -17.31
#